data_e938e0492a68c7a09a26d663fa4c892e
#
_entry.id   e938e0492a68c7a09a26d663fa4c892e
#
_cell.length_a   1.000
_cell.length_b   1.000
_cell.length_c   1.000
_cell.angle_alpha   90.00
_cell.angle_beta   90.00
_cell.angle_gamma   90.00
#
_symmetry.space_group_name_H-M   'P 1'
#
loop_
_entity.id
_entity.type
_entity.pdbx_description
1 polymer ?
#
loop_
_entity_poly.entity_id
_entity_poly.type
_entity_poly.pdbx_seq_one_letter_code
_entity_poly.pdbx_strand_id
1 'polypeptide(L)'
;MIKPYYKSSNRDFTLLHGDCFQLLKEFDFKFSCIFADPPYFLSNDGISVQSGKIVSVNKGDWDKGKSHQEMMNFNMEWLSLCREKLKDNGTIWISGTYHNIFSVANCLTELGYKILNVVTWAKTNPPPNISCRYFTYSTEFVIWARKSDKKAHYFNYDLMKQINGGKQMTDVWNLPAIAVWEKSCGKHPTQKPLALLSRIIMASTQQGEWVLDPFCGSSTTGIAANLLGRRFLGIDQEQDFVMMSKNRRKELDNPQIYSKYRSKIKDIQLMSNTQYAIFEENADLIYGDLPF
;
A
#
# COMPACT_ATOMS: atom_id res chain seq x y z
N MET A 1 -11.79 -17.74 -16.43
CA MET A 1 -12.45 -17.08 -15.26
C MET A 1 -11.50 -17.17 -14.08
N ILE A 2 -11.10 -16.03 -13.52
CA ILE A 2 -10.19 -15.98 -12.37
C ILE A 2 -10.85 -16.64 -11.17
N LYS A 3 -10.12 -17.51 -10.48
CA LYS A 3 -10.56 -18.10 -9.22
C LYS A 3 -9.79 -17.43 -8.08
N PRO A 4 -10.43 -16.63 -7.21
CA PRO A 4 -9.76 -16.04 -6.06
C PRO A 4 -9.17 -17.11 -5.14
N TYR A 5 -7.97 -16.86 -4.62
CA TYR A 5 -7.38 -17.67 -3.55
C TYR A 5 -8.20 -17.53 -2.25
N TYR A 6 -8.68 -16.31 -1.98
CA TYR A 6 -9.52 -16.02 -0.82
C TYR A 6 -10.48 -14.87 -1.14
N LYS A 7 -11.70 -14.96 -0.63
CA LYS A 7 -12.69 -13.88 -0.61
C LYS A 7 -13.34 -13.86 0.77
N SER A 8 -13.42 -12.70 1.41
CA SER A 8 -14.10 -12.54 2.70
C SER A 8 -15.61 -12.77 2.57
N SER A 9 -16.27 -13.14 3.65
CA SER A 9 -17.74 -13.40 3.66
C SER A 9 -18.56 -12.18 3.25
N ASN A 10 -18.13 -10.99 3.68
CA ASN A 10 -18.76 -9.70 3.33
C ASN A 10 -18.24 -9.11 1.99
N ARG A 11 -17.43 -9.87 1.24
CA ARG A 11 -16.91 -9.51 -0.09
C ARG A 11 -16.10 -8.21 -0.16
N ASP A 12 -15.59 -7.72 0.94
CA ASP A 12 -14.77 -6.50 1.01
C ASP A 12 -13.27 -6.75 0.85
N PHE A 13 -12.85 -8.03 0.79
CA PHE A 13 -11.45 -8.40 0.70
C PHE A 13 -11.26 -9.62 -0.21
N THR A 14 -10.50 -9.45 -1.26
CA THR A 14 -10.22 -10.51 -2.24
C THR A 14 -8.71 -10.65 -2.42
N LEU A 15 -8.21 -11.89 -2.48
CA LEU A 15 -6.82 -12.21 -2.80
C LEU A 15 -6.75 -13.07 -4.05
N LEU A 16 -5.86 -12.71 -4.94
CA LEU A 16 -5.42 -13.52 -6.07
C LEU A 16 -3.98 -14.00 -5.82
N HIS A 17 -3.73 -15.27 -6.09
CA HIS A 17 -2.40 -15.87 -6.04
C HIS A 17 -1.87 -16.03 -7.46
N GLY A 18 -0.76 -15.39 -7.77
CA GLY A 18 -0.10 -15.48 -9.07
C GLY A 18 0.62 -14.19 -9.47
N ASP A 19 1.13 -14.20 -10.69
CA ASP A 19 1.84 -13.08 -11.28
C ASP A 19 0.88 -11.92 -11.59
N CYS A 20 1.17 -10.74 -11.04
CA CYS A 20 0.35 -9.54 -11.25
C CYS A 20 0.32 -9.09 -12.72
N PHE A 21 1.37 -9.31 -13.50
CA PHE A 21 1.41 -8.98 -14.92
C PHE A 21 0.40 -9.78 -15.75
N GLN A 22 0.19 -11.04 -15.37
CA GLN A 22 -0.80 -11.90 -15.99
C GLN A 22 -2.20 -11.58 -15.48
N LEU A 23 -2.38 -11.59 -14.17
CA LEU A 23 -3.69 -11.45 -13.54
C LEU A 23 -4.34 -10.10 -13.82
N LEU A 24 -3.58 -9.00 -13.89
CA LEU A 24 -4.13 -7.69 -14.24
C LEU A 24 -4.69 -7.64 -15.66
N LYS A 25 -4.21 -8.46 -16.60
CA LYS A 25 -4.72 -8.52 -17.97
C LYS A 25 -6.04 -9.30 -18.08
N GLU A 26 -6.36 -10.16 -17.10
CA GLU A 26 -7.50 -11.08 -17.18
C GLU A 26 -8.85 -10.48 -16.79
N PHE A 27 -8.91 -9.29 -16.21
CA PHE A 27 -10.17 -8.65 -15.81
C PHE A 27 -10.21 -7.17 -16.21
N ASP A 28 -11.43 -6.66 -16.41
CA ASP A 28 -11.67 -5.23 -16.69
C ASP A 28 -12.47 -4.59 -15.57
N PHE A 29 -11.80 -4.33 -14.44
CA PHE A 29 -12.34 -3.57 -13.33
C PHE A 29 -11.44 -2.39 -13.00
N LYS A 30 -12.04 -1.24 -12.62
CA LYS A 30 -11.30 0.00 -12.36
C LYS A 30 -11.34 0.37 -10.87
N PHE A 31 -10.18 0.71 -10.35
CA PHE A 31 -9.97 1.05 -8.94
C PHE A 31 -9.87 2.56 -8.76
N SER A 32 -10.36 3.05 -7.62
CA SER A 32 -10.23 4.46 -7.23
C SER A 32 -8.80 4.77 -6.75
N CYS A 33 -8.16 3.79 -6.10
CA CYS A 33 -6.82 3.90 -5.59
C CYS A 33 -6.03 2.62 -5.83
N ILE A 34 -4.76 2.76 -6.20
CA ILE A 34 -3.78 1.68 -6.20
C ILE A 34 -2.69 2.06 -5.22
N PHE A 35 -2.31 1.14 -4.33
CA PHE A 35 -1.06 1.22 -3.59
C PHE A 35 -0.13 0.13 -4.11
N ALA A 36 1.14 0.42 -4.30
CA ALA A 36 2.14 -0.54 -4.75
C ALA A 36 3.43 -0.41 -3.94
N ASP A 37 3.95 -1.53 -3.47
CA ASP A 37 5.29 -1.66 -2.87
C ASP A 37 6.11 -2.65 -3.72
N PRO A 38 6.54 -2.24 -4.93
CA PRO A 38 7.19 -3.15 -5.88
C PRO A 38 8.54 -3.62 -5.35
N PRO A 39 9.12 -4.70 -5.91
CA PRO A 39 10.48 -5.13 -5.59
C PRO A 39 11.50 -4.01 -5.77
N TYR A 40 12.46 -3.92 -4.82
CA TYR A 40 13.52 -2.90 -4.86
C TYR A 40 14.81 -3.42 -5.50
N PHE A 41 14.88 -4.72 -5.82
CA PHE A 41 16.01 -5.42 -6.42
C PHE A 41 17.30 -5.27 -5.59
N LEU A 42 17.20 -5.39 -4.28
CA LEU A 42 18.28 -5.18 -3.31
C LEU A 42 18.91 -6.47 -2.77
N SER A 43 18.41 -7.65 -3.17
CA SER A 43 18.92 -8.95 -2.71
C SER A 43 20.23 -9.29 -3.42
N ASN A 44 21.35 -8.71 -2.90
CA ASN A 44 22.71 -8.85 -3.42
C ASN A 44 23.67 -9.39 -2.36
N ASP A 45 23.24 -10.39 -1.56
CA ASP A 45 24.05 -11.02 -0.51
C ASP A 45 24.57 -10.06 0.58
N GLY A 46 24.00 -8.88 0.71
CA GLY A 46 24.34 -7.91 1.74
C GLY A 46 23.88 -8.30 3.13
N ILE A 47 24.37 -7.60 4.13
CA ILE A 47 24.00 -7.77 5.54
C ILE A 47 23.41 -6.47 6.12
N SER A 48 22.50 -6.60 7.09
CA SER A 48 21.91 -5.50 7.85
C SER A 48 21.81 -5.89 9.33
N VAL A 49 21.41 -4.96 10.21
CA VAL A 49 21.14 -5.28 11.62
C VAL A 49 19.68 -5.05 11.93
N GLN A 50 19.05 -6.05 12.56
CA GLN A 50 17.72 -5.94 13.16
C GLN A 50 17.79 -6.33 14.63
N SER A 51 17.35 -5.44 15.52
CA SER A 51 17.34 -5.67 16.97
C SER A 51 18.71 -6.12 17.52
N GLY A 52 19.80 -5.51 17.05
CA GLY A 52 21.17 -5.82 17.47
C GLY A 52 21.79 -7.09 16.87
N LYS A 53 21.09 -7.80 15.97
CA LYS A 53 21.59 -9.02 15.30
C LYS A 53 21.87 -8.74 13.82
N ILE A 54 22.98 -9.26 13.33
CA ILE A 54 23.30 -9.24 11.88
C ILE A 54 22.33 -10.19 11.18
N VAL A 55 21.65 -9.68 10.14
CA VAL A 55 20.70 -10.43 9.32
C VAL A 55 21.03 -10.22 7.84
N SER A 56 20.76 -11.23 7.00
CA SER A 56 20.86 -11.10 5.56
C SER A 56 19.83 -10.09 5.04
N VAL A 57 20.18 -9.31 4.02
CA VAL A 57 19.25 -8.42 3.31
C VAL A 57 18.47 -9.15 2.22
N ASN A 58 18.82 -10.40 1.90
CA ASN A 58 18.12 -11.20 0.90
C ASN A 58 16.67 -11.42 1.33
N LYS A 59 15.74 -11.04 0.47
CA LYS A 59 14.30 -11.09 0.73
C LYS A 59 13.60 -12.20 -0.06
N GLY A 60 14.28 -12.77 -1.05
CA GLY A 60 13.78 -13.82 -1.92
C GLY A 60 14.22 -13.62 -3.37
N ASP A 61 13.93 -14.61 -4.22
CA ASP A 61 14.31 -14.57 -5.65
C ASP A 61 13.64 -13.43 -6.41
N TRP A 62 12.48 -12.98 -5.95
CA TRP A 62 11.72 -11.86 -6.52
C TRP A 62 12.43 -10.49 -6.35
N ASP A 63 13.37 -10.35 -5.41
CA ASP A 63 14.10 -9.10 -5.14
C ASP A 63 15.59 -9.17 -5.57
N LYS A 64 15.95 -10.13 -6.42
CA LYS A 64 17.31 -10.22 -6.98
C LYS A 64 17.67 -8.99 -7.78
N GLY A 65 18.94 -8.56 -7.65
CA GLY A 65 19.48 -7.41 -8.36
C GLY A 65 19.29 -7.51 -9.87
N LYS A 66 18.87 -6.41 -10.49
CA LYS A 66 18.66 -6.26 -11.93
C LYS A 66 19.53 -5.12 -12.46
N SER A 67 19.85 -5.17 -13.74
CA SER A 67 20.43 -4.01 -14.44
C SER A 67 19.45 -2.83 -14.43
N HIS A 68 19.95 -1.63 -14.62
CA HIS A 68 19.11 -0.43 -14.69
C HIS A 68 18.03 -0.55 -15.77
N GLN A 69 18.38 -1.08 -16.95
CA GLN A 69 17.44 -1.26 -18.06
C GLN A 69 16.33 -2.27 -17.73
N GLU A 70 16.68 -3.39 -17.10
CA GLU A 70 15.68 -4.39 -16.66
C GLU A 70 14.74 -3.82 -15.61
N MET A 71 15.24 -2.99 -14.68
CA MET A 71 14.42 -2.31 -13.69
C MET A 71 13.48 -1.29 -14.34
N MET A 72 13.96 -0.52 -15.34
CA MET A 72 13.12 0.40 -16.11
C MET A 72 12.00 -0.35 -16.85
N ASN A 73 12.35 -1.43 -17.58
CA ASN A 73 11.36 -2.24 -18.30
C ASN A 73 10.30 -2.83 -17.37
N PHE A 74 10.73 -3.38 -16.23
CA PHE A 74 9.82 -3.89 -15.20
C PHE A 74 8.86 -2.79 -14.73
N ASN A 75 9.39 -1.60 -14.39
CA ASN A 75 8.59 -0.48 -13.91
C ASN A 75 7.61 0.02 -14.97
N MET A 76 8.03 0.13 -16.23
CA MET A 76 7.15 0.52 -17.33
C MET A 76 5.97 -0.44 -17.50
N GLU A 77 6.22 -1.75 -17.43
CA GLU A 77 5.16 -2.75 -17.66
C GLU A 77 4.11 -2.73 -16.56
N TRP A 78 4.48 -2.88 -15.28
CA TRP A 78 3.48 -2.92 -14.20
C TRP A 78 2.76 -1.58 -14.02
N LEU A 79 3.45 -0.43 -14.22
CA LEU A 79 2.82 0.88 -14.14
C LEU A 79 1.82 1.10 -15.28
N SER A 80 2.12 0.61 -16.49
CA SER A 80 1.18 0.64 -17.62
C SER A 80 -0.09 -0.15 -17.29
N LEU A 81 0.04 -1.37 -16.79
CA LEU A 81 -1.10 -2.19 -16.37
C LEU A 81 -1.90 -1.54 -15.24
N CYS A 82 -1.23 -0.98 -14.23
CA CYS A 82 -1.91 -0.24 -13.17
C CYS A 82 -2.68 0.97 -13.71
N ARG A 83 -2.11 1.69 -14.69
CA ARG A 83 -2.79 2.83 -15.32
C ARG A 83 -4.08 2.43 -16.01
N GLU A 84 -4.10 1.29 -16.66
CA GLU A 84 -5.30 0.72 -17.27
C GLU A 84 -6.35 0.37 -16.20
N LYS A 85 -5.93 -0.07 -15.01
CA LYS A 85 -6.83 -0.44 -13.90
C LYS A 85 -7.28 0.74 -13.04
N LEU A 86 -6.76 1.93 -13.22
CA LEU A 86 -7.25 3.13 -12.54
C LEU A 86 -8.50 3.69 -13.22
N LYS A 87 -9.48 4.14 -12.41
CA LYS A 87 -10.52 5.06 -12.85
C LYS A 87 -9.87 6.33 -13.41
N ASP A 88 -10.60 7.10 -14.24
CA ASP A 88 -10.05 8.34 -14.83
C ASP A 88 -9.63 9.37 -13.79
N ASN A 89 -10.34 9.40 -12.65
CA ASN A 89 -10.02 10.23 -11.48
C ASN A 89 -9.25 9.47 -10.40
N GLY A 90 -8.79 8.25 -10.70
CA GLY A 90 -8.07 7.40 -9.76
C GLY A 90 -6.63 7.86 -9.52
N THR A 91 -6.07 7.45 -8.38
CA THR A 91 -4.70 7.76 -7.98
C THR A 91 -3.91 6.50 -7.64
N ILE A 92 -2.59 6.59 -7.78
CA ILE A 92 -1.65 5.56 -7.40
C ILE A 92 -0.66 6.10 -6.37
N TRP A 93 -0.35 5.29 -5.37
CA TRP A 93 0.67 5.52 -4.37
C TRP A 93 1.74 4.44 -4.48
N ILE A 94 3.00 4.83 -4.57
CA ILE A 94 4.09 3.89 -4.80
C ILE A 94 5.16 4.10 -3.75
N SER A 95 5.38 3.09 -2.93
CA SER A 95 6.46 3.09 -1.94
C SER A 95 7.80 2.74 -2.57
N GLY A 96 8.87 3.36 -2.08
CA GLY A 96 10.20 3.07 -2.55
C GLY A 96 11.31 3.68 -1.72
N THR A 97 12.51 3.19 -1.94
CA THR A 97 13.74 3.77 -1.44
C THR A 97 14.49 4.49 -2.57
N TYR A 98 15.60 5.13 -2.28
CA TYR A 98 16.43 5.79 -3.30
C TYR A 98 16.90 4.83 -4.41
N HIS A 99 16.88 3.53 -4.17
CA HIS A 99 17.32 2.54 -5.18
C HIS A 99 16.37 2.41 -6.37
N ASN A 100 15.05 2.59 -6.16
CA ASN A 100 14.05 2.38 -7.22
C ASN A 100 13.15 3.59 -7.48
N ILE A 101 13.00 4.52 -6.52
CA ILE A 101 11.99 5.57 -6.60
C ILE A 101 12.19 6.53 -7.78
N PHE A 102 13.45 6.78 -8.16
CA PHE A 102 13.76 7.66 -9.29
C PHE A 102 13.40 7.03 -10.64
N SER A 103 13.64 5.73 -10.81
CA SER A 103 13.21 5.00 -12.01
C SER A 103 11.69 4.93 -12.11
N VAL A 104 10.99 4.72 -10.99
CA VAL A 104 9.53 4.78 -10.92
C VAL A 104 9.01 6.16 -11.34
N ALA A 105 9.61 7.25 -10.83
CA ALA A 105 9.19 8.61 -11.18
C ALA A 105 9.33 8.90 -12.68
N ASN A 106 10.43 8.46 -13.29
CA ASN A 106 10.65 8.58 -14.74
C ASN A 106 9.57 7.83 -15.52
N CYS A 107 9.33 6.55 -15.19
CA CYS A 107 8.31 5.73 -15.84
C CYS A 107 6.90 6.33 -15.70
N LEU A 108 6.55 6.87 -14.53
CA LEU A 108 5.27 7.56 -14.33
C LEU A 108 5.10 8.73 -15.30
N THR A 109 6.16 9.53 -15.48
CA THR A 109 6.14 10.69 -16.40
C THR A 109 5.98 10.23 -17.85
N GLU A 110 6.72 9.22 -18.28
CA GLU A 110 6.65 8.67 -19.65
C GLU A 110 5.27 8.08 -19.94
N LEU A 111 4.65 7.42 -18.97
CA LEU A 111 3.29 6.86 -19.08
C LEU A 111 2.18 7.92 -18.99
N GLY A 112 2.50 9.21 -18.80
CA GLY A 112 1.53 10.29 -18.73
C GLY A 112 0.73 10.34 -17.43
N TYR A 113 1.27 9.84 -16.33
CA TYR A 113 0.75 10.13 -15.01
C TYR A 113 1.11 11.57 -14.61
N LYS A 114 0.28 12.17 -13.77
CA LYS A 114 0.59 13.46 -13.11
C LYS A 114 1.04 13.19 -11.68
N ILE A 115 2.32 13.34 -11.40
CA ILE A 115 2.84 13.28 -10.02
C ILE A 115 2.27 14.47 -9.24
N LEU A 116 1.70 14.21 -8.06
CA LEU A 116 1.09 15.17 -7.15
C LEU A 116 2.06 15.56 -6.03
N ASN A 117 2.60 14.54 -5.34
CA ASN A 117 3.59 14.70 -4.27
C ASN A 117 4.61 13.55 -4.29
N VAL A 118 5.78 13.84 -3.76
CA VAL A 118 6.74 12.84 -3.29
C VAL A 118 6.78 12.95 -1.77
N VAL A 119 6.02 12.10 -1.09
CA VAL A 119 5.95 12.12 0.37
C VAL A 119 7.21 11.48 0.93
N THR A 120 7.85 12.16 1.87
CA THR A 120 8.95 11.64 2.68
C THR A 120 8.39 11.02 3.95
N TRP A 121 8.39 9.69 4.03
CA TRP A 121 8.10 9.00 5.28
C TRP A 121 9.36 8.98 6.15
N ALA A 122 9.41 9.86 7.14
CA ALA A 122 10.47 9.92 8.14
C ALA A 122 10.16 8.96 9.29
N LYS A 123 10.97 7.91 9.41
CA LYS A 123 10.82 6.89 10.46
C LYS A 123 11.28 7.45 11.79
N THR A 124 10.42 7.41 12.81
CA THR A 124 10.75 7.88 14.15
C THR A 124 11.71 6.94 14.89
N ASN A 125 11.90 5.71 14.40
CA ASN A 125 12.74 4.66 14.99
C ASN A 125 13.56 3.91 13.91
N PRO A 126 14.44 4.61 13.16
CA PRO A 126 15.23 3.98 12.10
C PRO A 126 16.30 3.05 12.71
N PRO A 127 16.68 1.97 11.98
CA PRO A 127 17.80 1.12 12.40
C PRO A 127 19.12 1.90 12.30
N PRO A 128 20.10 1.61 13.18
CA PRO A 128 21.40 2.28 13.12
C PRO A 128 22.19 1.89 11.87
N ASN A 129 23.07 2.79 11.41
CA ASN A 129 24.05 2.50 10.37
C ASN A 129 25.29 1.85 11.02
N ILE A 130 25.58 0.60 10.66
CA ILE A 130 26.68 -0.18 11.22
C ILE A 130 28.04 0.28 10.68
N SER A 131 28.10 0.71 9.40
CA SER A 131 29.36 1.09 8.77
C SER A 131 29.91 2.40 9.29
N CYS A 132 29.09 3.25 9.89
CA CYS A 132 29.43 4.60 10.38
C CYS A 132 30.13 5.50 9.33
N ARG A 133 29.89 5.23 8.02
CA ARG A 133 30.53 5.94 6.90
C ARG A 133 29.59 6.88 6.15
N TYR A 134 28.30 6.87 6.45
CA TYR A 134 27.25 7.72 5.87
C TYR A 134 26.14 7.90 6.88
N PHE A 135 25.20 8.79 6.57
CA PHE A 135 24.04 9.05 7.43
C PHE A 135 23.14 7.82 7.54
N THR A 136 22.52 7.63 8.70
CA THR A 136 21.51 6.59 8.88
C THR A 136 20.32 6.81 7.97
N TYR A 137 19.94 5.79 7.21
CA TYR A 137 18.73 5.84 6.38
C TYR A 137 17.48 5.84 7.26
N SER A 138 16.93 7.01 7.46
CA SER A 138 15.74 7.22 8.30
C SER A 138 14.48 7.46 7.50
N THR A 139 14.56 7.51 6.17
CA THR A 139 13.44 7.85 5.30
C THR A 139 13.18 6.79 4.24
N GLU A 140 11.91 6.66 3.85
CA GLU A 140 11.45 6.08 2.61
C GLU A 140 10.58 7.09 1.88
N PHE A 141 10.39 6.90 0.58
CA PHE A 141 9.58 7.78 -0.24
C PHE A 141 8.27 7.09 -0.64
N VAL A 142 7.22 7.91 -0.78
CA VAL A 142 5.95 7.45 -1.34
C VAL A 142 5.53 8.45 -2.41
N ILE A 143 5.60 8.06 -3.69
CA ILE A 143 5.11 8.90 -4.78
C ILE A 143 3.60 8.80 -4.83
N TRP A 144 2.91 9.93 -4.85
CA TRP A 144 1.49 10.04 -5.14
C TRP A 144 1.28 10.64 -6.52
N ALA A 145 0.58 9.90 -7.38
CA ALA A 145 0.29 10.34 -8.73
C ALA A 145 -1.17 10.06 -9.12
N ARG A 146 -1.71 10.85 -10.03
CA ARG A 146 -3.03 10.61 -10.65
C ARG A 146 -2.88 10.15 -12.09
N LYS A 147 -3.91 9.45 -12.59
CA LYS A 147 -3.92 8.84 -13.91
C LYS A 147 -3.60 9.81 -15.04
N SER A 148 -4.12 11.04 -14.96
CA SER A 148 -3.88 12.10 -15.95
C SER A 148 -4.11 13.49 -15.35
N ASP A 149 -3.77 14.54 -16.09
CA ASP A 149 -4.04 15.93 -15.71
C ASP A 149 -5.47 16.38 -16.06
N LYS A 150 -6.22 15.58 -16.83
CA LYS A 150 -7.54 15.95 -17.38
C LYS A 150 -8.69 15.90 -16.38
N LYS A 151 -8.63 15.00 -15.39
CA LYS A 151 -9.69 14.86 -14.38
C LYS A 151 -9.13 15.06 -12.98
N ALA A 152 -9.84 15.84 -12.16
CA ALA A 152 -9.49 16.02 -10.75
C ALA A 152 -9.66 14.69 -10.00
N HIS A 153 -8.68 14.36 -9.18
CA HIS A 153 -8.73 13.23 -8.27
C HIS A 153 -9.46 13.60 -6.98
N TYR A 154 -9.87 12.58 -6.22
CA TYR A 154 -10.38 12.78 -4.86
C TYR A 154 -9.21 13.01 -3.89
N PHE A 155 -9.36 14.03 -3.04
CA PHE A 155 -8.47 14.30 -1.90
C PHE A 155 -9.29 14.76 -0.71
N ASN A 156 -9.21 14.05 0.41
CA ASN A 156 -9.94 14.38 1.63
C ASN A 156 -9.19 15.45 2.43
N TYR A 157 -9.17 16.68 1.89
CA TYR A 157 -8.45 17.81 2.47
C TYR A 157 -8.85 18.11 3.91
N ASP A 158 -10.14 18.13 4.20
CA ASP A 158 -10.66 18.49 5.52
C ASP A 158 -10.26 17.46 6.58
N LEU A 159 -10.34 16.14 6.26
CA LEU A 159 -9.87 15.10 7.15
C LEU A 159 -8.36 15.19 7.37
N MET A 160 -7.57 15.39 6.30
CA MET A 160 -6.12 15.53 6.43
C MET A 160 -5.74 16.73 7.30
N LYS A 161 -6.44 17.84 7.17
CA LYS A 161 -6.29 19.01 8.03
C LYS A 161 -6.68 18.71 9.49
N GLN A 162 -7.79 18.00 9.70
CA GLN A 162 -8.27 17.63 11.04
C GLN A 162 -7.24 16.76 11.77
N ILE A 163 -6.75 15.67 11.16
CA ILE A 163 -5.76 14.78 11.79
C ILE A 163 -4.40 15.44 11.98
N ASN A 164 -4.12 16.53 11.26
CA ASN A 164 -2.92 17.36 11.42
C ASN A 164 -3.14 18.56 12.37
N GLY A 165 -4.07 18.45 13.31
CA GLY A 165 -4.30 19.49 14.32
C GLY A 165 -4.86 20.80 13.77
N GLY A 166 -5.67 20.77 12.72
CA GLY A 166 -6.31 21.91 12.09
C GLY A 166 -5.42 22.65 11.10
N LYS A 167 -4.18 22.21 10.86
CA LYS A 167 -3.24 22.77 9.90
C LYS A 167 -3.17 21.91 8.64
N GLN A 168 -2.89 22.53 7.50
CA GLN A 168 -2.65 21.81 6.26
C GLN A 168 -1.53 20.78 6.44
N MET A 169 -1.78 19.53 6.01
CA MET A 169 -0.78 18.46 6.10
C MET A 169 0.28 18.64 5.01
N THR A 170 1.53 18.46 5.40
CA THR A 170 2.69 18.51 4.49
C THR A 170 3.05 17.15 3.95
N ASP A 171 4.01 17.09 3.05
CA ASP A 171 4.56 15.89 2.43
C ASP A 171 5.71 15.23 3.22
N VAL A 172 5.97 15.69 4.44
CA VAL A 172 6.89 15.02 5.39
C VAL A 172 6.08 14.39 6.51
N TRP A 173 6.05 13.04 6.54
CA TRP A 173 5.26 12.28 7.50
C TRP A 173 6.15 11.60 8.54
N ASN A 174 6.11 12.05 9.76
CA ASN A 174 6.79 11.42 10.90
C ASN A 174 5.93 10.26 11.43
N LEU A 175 6.21 9.05 10.97
CA LEU A 175 5.49 7.84 11.35
C LEU A 175 6.48 6.76 11.78
N PRO A 176 6.13 5.92 12.79
CA PRO A 176 6.99 4.80 13.17
C PRO A 176 7.07 3.74 12.07
N ALA A 177 8.16 2.98 12.07
CA ALA A 177 8.21 1.72 11.37
C ALA A 177 7.19 0.73 11.97
N ILE A 178 7.01 -0.41 11.29
CA ILE A 178 6.04 -1.43 11.72
C ILE A 178 6.20 -1.84 13.18
N ALA A 179 5.10 -1.87 13.92
CA ALA A 179 5.05 -2.30 15.30
C ALA A 179 4.98 -3.83 15.45
N VAL A 180 5.40 -4.35 16.60
CA VAL A 180 5.40 -5.79 16.89
C VAL A 180 3.98 -6.38 16.81
N TRP A 181 2.97 -5.65 17.28
CA TRP A 181 1.57 -6.11 17.28
C TRP A 181 0.97 -6.26 15.88
N GLU A 182 1.58 -5.65 14.86
CA GLU A 182 1.15 -5.78 13.46
C GLU A 182 1.66 -7.08 12.80
N LYS A 183 2.48 -7.87 13.49
CA LYS A 183 3.14 -9.10 13.02
C LYS A 183 2.53 -10.36 13.63
N SER A 184 1.30 -10.31 14.12
CA SER A 184 0.61 -11.43 14.80
C SER A 184 0.54 -12.71 13.94
N CYS A 185 0.30 -12.58 12.63
CA CYS A 185 0.16 -13.70 11.70
C CYS A 185 1.46 -14.11 11.00
N GLY A 186 2.61 -13.59 11.43
CA GLY A 186 3.89 -13.90 10.80
C GLY A 186 4.74 -12.68 10.49
N LYS A 187 5.87 -12.90 9.83
CA LYS A 187 6.88 -11.89 9.58
C LYS A 187 7.09 -11.76 8.07
N HIS A 188 6.59 -10.66 7.49
CA HIS A 188 6.93 -10.29 6.12
C HIS A 188 8.15 -9.33 6.14
N PRO A 189 9.17 -9.54 5.29
CA PRO A 189 10.44 -8.79 5.38
C PRO A 189 10.28 -7.27 5.21
N THR A 190 9.37 -6.83 4.35
CA THR A 190 9.16 -5.42 3.99
C THR A 190 7.78 -4.90 4.37
N GLN A 191 7.10 -5.53 5.33
CA GLN A 191 5.76 -5.13 5.74
C GLN A 191 5.71 -3.64 6.10
N LYS A 192 4.81 -2.89 5.46
CA LYS A 192 4.56 -1.48 5.75
C LYS A 192 3.67 -1.31 7.01
N PRO A 193 3.82 -0.22 7.78
CA PRO A 193 2.98 0.00 8.96
C PRO A 193 1.56 0.44 8.59
N LEU A 194 0.58 -0.01 9.37
CA LEU A 194 -0.82 0.37 9.21
C LEU A 194 -1.06 1.88 9.30
N ALA A 195 -0.29 2.59 10.09
CA ALA A 195 -0.38 4.04 10.20
C ALA A 195 -0.14 4.75 8.86
N LEU A 196 0.85 4.29 8.08
CA LEU A 196 1.14 4.82 6.74
C LEU A 196 0.00 4.55 5.78
N LEU A 197 -0.42 3.28 5.68
CA LEU A 197 -1.44 2.85 4.73
C LEU A 197 -2.82 3.45 5.06
N SER A 198 -3.16 3.55 6.36
CA SER A 198 -4.42 4.20 6.78
C SER A 198 -4.48 5.65 6.35
N ARG A 199 -3.40 6.41 6.48
CA ARG A 199 -3.32 7.81 6.03
C ARG A 199 -3.50 7.93 4.53
N ILE A 200 -2.83 7.08 3.74
CA ILE A 200 -2.96 7.02 2.28
C ILE A 200 -4.42 6.74 1.88
N ILE A 201 -5.03 5.73 2.47
CA ILE A 201 -6.42 5.34 2.18
C ILE A 201 -7.40 6.46 2.54
N MET A 202 -7.26 7.08 3.71
CA MET A 202 -8.10 8.18 4.14
C MET A 202 -7.96 9.42 3.24
N ALA A 203 -6.75 9.70 2.76
CA ALA A 203 -6.47 10.85 1.91
C ALA A 203 -7.10 10.74 0.53
N SER A 204 -7.12 9.54 -0.07
CA SER A 204 -7.35 9.36 -1.50
C SER A 204 -8.55 8.49 -1.88
N THR A 205 -9.35 8.04 -0.90
CA THR A 205 -10.54 7.20 -1.17
C THR A 205 -11.73 7.58 -0.31
N GLN A 206 -12.92 7.29 -0.82
CA GLN A 206 -14.19 7.31 -0.08
C GLN A 206 -14.52 5.91 0.45
N GLN A 207 -15.44 5.82 1.43
CA GLN A 207 -15.93 4.53 1.93
C GLN A 207 -16.62 3.74 0.81
N GLY A 208 -16.50 2.41 0.87
CA GLY A 208 -17.01 1.51 -0.17
C GLY A 208 -16.15 1.41 -1.43
N GLU A 209 -15.21 2.33 -1.68
CA GLU A 209 -14.36 2.29 -2.86
C GLU A 209 -13.37 1.13 -2.83
N TRP A 210 -13.00 0.66 -4.03
CA TRP A 210 -12.04 -0.41 -4.23
C TRP A 210 -10.60 0.09 -4.30
N VAL A 211 -9.73 -0.56 -3.54
CA VAL A 211 -8.28 -0.37 -3.52
C VAL A 211 -7.60 -1.62 -4.08
N LEU A 212 -6.67 -1.44 -4.99
CA LEU A 212 -5.82 -2.51 -5.52
C LEU A 212 -4.41 -2.41 -4.93
N ASP A 213 -3.82 -3.57 -4.63
CA ASP A 213 -2.38 -3.69 -4.36
C ASP A 213 -1.82 -4.88 -5.17
N PRO A 214 -1.07 -4.60 -6.26
CA PRO A 214 -0.53 -5.65 -7.14
C PRO A 214 0.68 -6.37 -6.57
N PHE A 215 1.23 -5.92 -5.43
CA PHE A 215 2.37 -6.50 -4.70
C PHE A 215 2.05 -6.59 -3.22
N CYS A 216 0.91 -7.24 -2.89
CA CYS A 216 0.26 -7.02 -1.60
C CYS A 216 1.01 -7.61 -0.40
N GLY A 217 1.95 -8.53 -0.60
CA GLY A 217 2.71 -9.16 0.48
C GLY A 217 1.79 -9.68 1.58
N SER A 218 1.96 -9.14 2.77
CA SER A 218 1.07 -9.44 3.91
C SER A 218 -0.23 -8.62 3.95
N SER A 219 -0.58 -7.94 2.88
CA SER A 219 -1.81 -7.13 2.67
C SER A 219 -2.07 -6.05 3.74
N THR A 220 -1.06 -5.33 4.18
CA THR A 220 -1.28 -4.20 5.09
C THR A 220 -2.21 -3.16 4.47
N THR A 221 -2.13 -2.94 3.16
CA THR A 221 -3.05 -2.09 2.38
C THR A 221 -4.49 -2.55 2.54
N GLY A 222 -4.75 -3.85 2.40
CA GLY A 222 -6.08 -4.43 2.52
C GLY A 222 -6.64 -4.37 3.95
N ILE A 223 -5.79 -4.61 4.95
CA ILE A 223 -6.17 -4.45 6.35
C ILE A 223 -6.54 -2.99 6.64
N ALA A 224 -5.74 -2.02 6.19
CA ALA A 224 -6.04 -0.60 6.35
C ALA A 224 -7.34 -0.21 5.62
N ALA A 225 -7.55 -0.72 4.40
CA ALA A 225 -8.78 -0.49 3.64
C ALA A 225 -10.02 -0.98 4.40
N ASN A 226 -10.02 -2.21 4.90
CA ASN A 226 -11.16 -2.77 5.64
C ASN A 226 -11.39 -2.08 6.98
N LEU A 227 -10.33 -1.71 7.73
CA LEU A 227 -10.47 -0.92 8.96
C LEU A 227 -11.14 0.44 8.73
N LEU A 228 -11.13 0.93 7.51
CA LEU A 228 -11.67 2.21 7.09
C LEU A 228 -12.93 2.08 6.21
N GLY A 229 -13.51 0.89 6.08
CA GLY A 229 -14.72 0.64 5.30
C GLY A 229 -14.52 0.73 3.78
N ARG A 230 -13.32 0.46 3.29
CA ARG A 230 -13.00 0.33 1.86
C ARG A 230 -12.87 -1.14 1.50
N ARG A 231 -13.04 -1.44 0.21
CA ARG A 231 -12.88 -2.78 -0.36
C ARG A 231 -11.48 -2.96 -0.94
N PHE A 232 -11.01 -4.19 -1.00
CA PHE A 232 -9.63 -4.49 -1.36
C PHE A 232 -9.50 -5.66 -2.31
N LEU A 233 -8.64 -5.51 -3.31
CA LEU A 233 -8.07 -6.59 -4.11
C LEU A 233 -6.56 -6.58 -3.95
N GLY A 234 -6.00 -7.70 -3.50
CA GLY A 234 -4.55 -7.92 -3.42
C GLY A 234 -4.10 -9.03 -4.36
N ILE A 235 -2.92 -8.86 -4.94
CA ILE A 235 -2.25 -9.87 -5.75
C ILE A 235 -0.87 -10.13 -5.15
N ASP A 236 -0.49 -11.40 -5.03
CA ASP A 236 0.88 -11.79 -4.68
C ASP A 236 1.20 -13.15 -5.30
N GLN A 237 2.46 -13.33 -5.71
CA GLN A 237 2.93 -14.58 -6.30
C GLN A 237 3.40 -15.60 -5.25
N GLU A 238 3.70 -15.16 -4.04
CA GLU A 238 4.21 -16.03 -2.97
C GLU A 238 3.06 -16.59 -2.13
N GLN A 239 2.88 -17.91 -2.17
CA GLN A 239 1.80 -18.59 -1.48
C GLN A 239 1.79 -18.32 0.03
N ASP A 240 2.95 -18.24 0.67
CA ASP A 240 3.08 -17.97 2.10
C ASP A 240 2.56 -16.57 2.46
N PHE A 241 2.80 -15.59 1.59
CA PHE A 241 2.31 -14.22 1.80
C PHE A 241 0.81 -14.11 1.59
N VAL A 242 0.27 -14.78 0.59
CA VAL A 242 -1.19 -14.82 0.38
C VAL A 242 -1.89 -15.53 1.55
N MET A 243 -1.29 -16.62 2.07
CA MET A 243 -1.79 -17.29 3.27
C MET A 243 -1.73 -16.40 4.52
N MET A 244 -0.62 -15.69 4.74
CA MET A 244 -0.47 -14.71 5.81
C MET A 244 -1.53 -13.61 5.70
N SER A 245 -1.75 -13.07 4.51
CA SER A 245 -2.75 -12.06 4.21
C SER A 245 -4.17 -12.51 4.56
N LYS A 246 -4.53 -13.72 4.16
CA LYS A 246 -5.80 -14.37 4.52
C LYS A 246 -5.98 -14.46 6.04
N ASN A 247 -4.93 -14.89 6.77
CA ASN A 247 -4.99 -15.02 8.22
C ASN A 247 -5.15 -13.66 8.91
N ARG A 248 -4.41 -12.64 8.48
CA ARG A 248 -4.56 -11.25 8.97
C ARG A 248 -5.96 -10.70 8.74
N ARG A 249 -6.55 -10.95 7.53
CA ARG A 249 -7.92 -10.52 7.26
C ARG A 249 -8.93 -11.21 8.18
N LYS A 250 -8.77 -12.53 8.42
CA LYS A 250 -9.63 -13.28 9.33
C LYS A 250 -9.58 -12.80 10.78
N GLU A 251 -8.44 -12.25 11.23
CA GLU A 251 -8.38 -11.62 12.57
C GLU A 251 -9.38 -10.48 12.72
N LEU A 252 -9.66 -9.72 11.64
CA LEU A 252 -10.63 -8.62 11.66
C LEU A 252 -12.09 -9.07 11.79
N ASP A 253 -12.41 -10.35 11.57
CA ASP A 253 -13.73 -10.90 11.80
C ASP A 253 -14.07 -10.98 13.30
N ASN A 254 -13.05 -10.86 14.18
CA ASN A 254 -13.23 -10.70 15.61
C ASN A 254 -13.39 -9.21 15.97
N PRO A 255 -14.57 -8.78 16.50
CA PRO A 255 -14.82 -7.36 16.81
C PRO A 255 -13.84 -6.75 17.83
N GLN A 256 -13.33 -7.56 18.76
CA GLN A 256 -12.34 -7.09 19.75
C GLN A 256 -10.99 -6.79 19.10
N ILE A 257 -10.55 -7.64 18.16
CA ILE A 257 -9.31 -7.44 17.41
C ILE A 257 -9.47 -6.24 16.47
N TYR A 258 -10.60 -6.14 15.77
CA TYR A 258 -10.95 -5.00 14.92
C TYR A 258 -10.86 -3.68 15.69
N SER A 259 -11.53 -3.59 16.84
CA SER A 259 -11.51 -2.40 17.72
C SER A 259 -10.10 -2.10 18.23
N LYS A 260 -9.34 -3.14 18.62
CA LYS A 260 -7.94 -3.01 19.06
C LYS A 260 -7.05 -2.44 17.95
N TYR A 261 -7.21 -2.87 16.69
CA TYR A 261 -6.41 -2.33 15.57
C TYR A 261 -6.73 -0.85 15.36
N ARG A 262 -8.01 -0.50 15.32
CA ARG A 262 -8.45 0.89 15.17
C ARG A 262 -7.92 1.80 16.29
N SER A 263 -7.98 1.33 17.54
CA SER A 263 -7.51 2.11 18.71
C SER A 263 -5.99 2.34 18.75
N LYS A 264 -5.20 1.59 17.98
CA LYS A 264 -3.75 1.76 17.90
C LYS A 264 -3.28 2.68 16.77
N ILE A 265 -4.17 3.05 15.86
CA ILE A 265 -3.84 3.93 14.73
C ILE A 265 -4.31 5.34 15.05
N LYS A 266 -3.36 6.21 15.41
CA LYS A 266 -3.65 7.57 15.86
C LYS A 266 -4.56 8.34 14.90
N ASP A 267 -4.33 8.27 13.61
CA ASP A 267 -5.11 9.01 12.60
C ASP A 267 -6.59 8.54 12.58
N ILE A 268 -6.83 7.23 12.79
CA ILE A 268 -8.20 6.69 12.87
C ILE A 268 -8.91 7.20 14.12
N GLN A 269 -8.21 7.34 15.25
CA GLN A 269 -8.78 7.87 16.48
C GLN A 269 -9.20 9.34 16.35
N LEU A 270 -8.49 10.10 15.52
CA LEU A 270 -8.77 11.52 15.30
C LEU A 270 -9.93 11.77 14.31
N MET A 271 -10.41 10.74 13.63
CA MET A 271 -11.61 10.84 12.80
C MET A 271 -12.83 11.06 13.69
N SER A 272 -13.67 12.07 13.36
CA SER A 272 -14.94 12.28 14.06
C SER A 272 -15.91 11.14 13.76
N ASN A 273 -16.64 10.68 14.79
CA ASN A 273 -17.68 9.65 14.63
C ASN A 273 -18.77 10.03 13.60
N THR A 274 -18.96 11.31 13.33
CA THR A 274 -19.94 11.84 12.37
C THR A 274 -19.65 11.44 10.92
N GLN A 275 -18.40 11.23 10.54
CA GLN A 275 -18.03 10.82 9.17
C GLN A 275 -18.30 9.33 8.90
N TYR A 276 -18.45 8.50 9.93
CA TYR A 276 -18.77 7.08 9.78
C TYR A 276 -20.26 6.80 9.55
N ALA A 277 -21.14 7.57 10.18
CA ALA A 277 -22.58 7.29 10.22
C ALA A 277 -23.33 7.51 8.89
N ILE A 278 -22.76 8.31 7.98
CA ILE A 278 -23.46 8.72 6.74
C ILE A 278 -23.35 7.70 5.60
N PHE A 279 -22.41 6.74 5.68
CA PHE A 279 -22.01 5.92 4.52
C PHE A 279 -22.34 4.42 4.63
N GLU A 280 -22.79 3.89 5.75
CA GLU A 280 -23.02 2.45 5.92
C GLU A 280 -24.20 1.91 5.07
N GLU A 281 -25.16 2.74 4.70
CA GLU A 281 -26.40 2.26 4.04
C GLU A 281 -26.35 2.10 2.52
N ASN A 282 -25.34 2.63 1.81
CA ASN A 282 -25.37 2.68 0.34
C ASN A 282 -24.08 2.27 -0.40
N ALA A 283 -23.08 1.75 0.27
CA ALA A 283 -21.76 1.48 -0.37
C ALA A 283 -21.85 0.41 -1.48
N ASP A 284 -22.69 -0.58 -1.34
CA ASP A 284 -22.83 -1.69 -2.30
C ASP A 284 -23.48 -1.28 -3.62
N LEU A 285 -24.34 -0.26 -3.58
CA LEU A 285 -25.08 0.23 -4.75
C LEU A 285 -24.24 1.12 -5.67
N ILE A 286 -23.15 1.73 -5.16
CA ILE A 286 -22.41 2.79 -5.87
C ILE A 286 -21.15 2.24 -6.58
N TYR A 287 -20.50 1.22 -6.03
CA TYR A 287 -19.13 0.86 -6.47
C TYR A 287 -19.01 -0.52 -7.14
N GLY A 288 -20.09 -1.29 -7.24
CA GLY A 288 -20.12 -2.60 -7.89
C GLY A 288 -19.22 -3.65 -7.23
N ASP A 289 -19.35 -4.89 -7.65
CA ASP A 289 -18.52 -6.01 -7.22
C ASP A 289 -17.45 -6.35 -8.27
N LEU A 290 -16.38 -7.05 -7.83
CA LEU A 290 -15.38 -7.61 -8.73
C LEU A 290 -16.03 -8.66 -9.66
N PRO A 291 -15.56 -8.79 -10.91
CA PRO A 291 -16.16 -9.66 -11.91
C PRO A 291 -15.89 -11.17 -11.71
N PHE A 292 -15.33 -11.58 -10.56
CA PHE A 292 -14.97 -12.96 -10.22
C PHE A 292 -15.17 -13.31 -8.73
#